data_072d970d42fbac1b348d79ab8196797c
#
_entry.id   072d970d42fbac1b348d79ab8196797c
#
_cell.length_a   1.000
_cell.length_b   1.000
_cell.length_c   1.000
_cell.angle_alpha   90.00
_cell.angle_beta   90.00
_cell.angle_gamma   90.00
#
_symmetry.space_group_name_H-M   'P 1'
#
loop_
_entity.id
_entity.type
_entity.pdbx_description
1 polymer ?
#
loop_
_entity_poly.entity_id
_entity_poly.type
_entity_poly.pdbx_seq_one_letter_code
_entity_poly.pdbx_strand_id
1 'polypeptide(L)' 'MRRVGDHGKHISIRFDTETHDKLFYIAEYEGRSGSGQIMYLIRKCIAEFEKEQGKIEWEENKNG' A
#
# COMPACT_ATOMS: atom_id res chain seq x y z
N MET A 1 -11.71 13.73 0.05
CA MET A 1 -11.26 13.65 0.31
C MET A 1 -11.27 13.90 0.95
N ARG A 2 -11.16 13.80 1.30
CA ARG A 2 -10.86 13.75 1.95
C ARG A 2 -10.49 14.22 2.43
N ARG A 3 -10.40 14.41 2.69
CA ARG A 3 -9.93 14.58 3.27
C ARG A 3 -9.20 14.89 3.44
N VAL A 4 -9.26 15.26 3.09
CA VAL A 4 -8.45 15.47 3.37
C VAL A 4 -7.97 15.58 4.26
N GLY A 5 -8.09 15.93 4.42
CA GLY A 5 -7.42 16.11 5.43
C GLY A 5 -6.87 15.09 6.04
N ASP A 6 -7.02 14.32 5.88
CA ASP A 6 -6.49 13.42 6.48
C ASP A 6 -5.41 13.06 5.79
N HIS A 7 -4.46 13.38 5.76
CA HIS A 7 -3.29 13.07 5.22
C HIS A 7 -3.05 11.64 5.19
N GLY A 8 -4.02 10.85 5.22
CA GLY A 8 -3.84 9.44 5.17
C GLY A 8 -3.89 8.84 6.54
N LYS A 9 -3.91 7.55 6.61
CA LYS A 9 -3.96 6.83 7.85
C LYS A 9 -2.69 6.09 8.06
N HIS A 10 -2.36 5.83 9.32
CA HIS A 10 -1.14 5.17 9.64
C HIS A 10 -1.37 3.72 9.97
N ILE A 11 -0.48 2.88 9.57
CA ILE A 11 -0.44 1.48 9.97
C ILE A 11 0.98 1.19 10.34
N SER A 12 1.19 0.62 11.51
CA SER A 12 2.53 0.23 11.91
C SER A 12 2.73 -1.22 11.57
N ILE A 13 3.78 -1.52 10.86
CA ILE A 13 4.08 -2.88 10.47
C ILE A 13 5.48 -3.21 10.93
N ARG A 14 5.63 -4.37 11.55
CA ARG A 14 6.92 -4.77 12.03
C ARG A 14 7.46 -5.83 11.10
N PHE A 15 8.68 -5.69 10.62
CA PHE A 15 9.33 -6.66 9.79
C PHE A 15 10.44 -7.32 10.56
N ASP A 16 10.64 -8.60 10.36
CA ASP A 16 11.84 -9.21 10.85
C ASP A 16 13.01 -8.75 9.99
N THR A 17 14.23 -8.94 10.48
CA THR A 17 15.40 -8.40 9.80
C THR A 17 15.53 -8.96 8.39
N GLU A 18 15.31 -10.25 8.22
CA GLU A 18 15.49 -10.84 6.92
C GLU A 18 14.51 -10.28 5.90
N THR A 19 13.23 -10.14 6.28
CA THR A 19 12.23 -9.60 5.39
C THR A 19 12.53 -8.15 5.05
N HIS A 20 12.94 -7.39 6.07
CA HIS A 20 13.28 -5.99 5.87
C HIS A 20 14.42 -5.86 4.86
N ASP A 21 15.47 -6.64 5.05
CA ASP A 21 16.64 -6.49 4.20
C ASP A 21 16.35 -6.94 2.78
N LYS A 22 15.57 -7.98 2.62
CA LYS A 22 15.24 -8.42 1.28
C LYS A 22 14.34 -7.44 0.56
N LEU A 23 13.42 -6.80 1.30
CA LEU A 23 12.58 -5.80 0.70
C LEU A 23 13.42 -4.62 0.21
N PHE A 24 14.36 -4.18 1.02
CA PHE A 24 15.18 -3.05 0.62
C PHE A 24 16.13 -3.41 -0.52
N TYR A 25 16.58 -4.64 -0.55
CA TYR A 25 17.40 -5.10 -1.66
C TYR A 25 16.61 -5.02 -2.97
N ILE A 26 15.36 -5.50 -2.93
CA ILE A 26 14.51 -5.48 -4.11
C ILE A 26 14.19 -4.06 -4.52
N ALA A 27 13.92 -3.20 -3.54
CA ALA A 27 13.59 -1.82 -3.85
C ALA A 27 14.75 -1.15 -4.56
N GLU A 28 15.96 -1.38 -4.08
CA GLU A 28 17.11 -0.77 -4.71
C GLU A 28 17.31 -1.33 -6.12
N TYR A 29 17.14 -2.63 -6.28
CA TYR A 29 17.29 -3.24 -7.58
C TYR A 29 16.29 -2.64 -8.57
N GLU A 30 15.09 -2.32 -8.11
CA GLU A 30 14.07 -1.79 -8.98
C GLU A 30 14.04 -0.26 -9.02
N GLY A 31 14.97 0.37 -8.34
CA GLY A 31 15.05 1.83 -8.39
C GLY A 31 14.03 2.55 -7.56
N ARG A 32 13.54 1.93 -6.49
CA ARG A 32 12.58 2.56 -5.62
C ARG A 32 13.14 2.69 -4.24
N SER A 33 12.59 3.61 -3.46
CA SER A 33 12.93 3.66 -2.05
C SER A 33 12.17 2.53 -1.35
N GLY A 34 12.52 2.25 -0.11
CA GLY A 34 11.79 1.23 0.65
C GLY A 34 10.32 1.55 0.76
N SER A 35 9.99 2.80 1.11
CA SER A 35 8.59 3.21 1.21
C SER A 35 7.90 3.13 -0.14
N GLY A 36 8.59 3.54 -1.19
CA GLY A 36 8.01 3.46 -2.52
C GLY A 36 7.73 2.05 -2.95
N GLN A 37 8.63 1.13 -2.58
CA GLN A 37 8.41 -0.27 -2.92
C GLN A 37 7.20 -0.81 -2.19
N ILE A 38 7.02 -0.45 -0.93
CA ILE A 38 5.87 -0.90 -0.17
C ILE A 38 4.58 -0.38 -0.80
N MET A 39 4.55 0.89 -1.13
CA MET A 39 3.35 1.46 -1.75
C MET A 39 3.06 0.83 -3.09
N TYR A 40 4.10 0.54 -3.86
CA TYR A 40 3.92 -0.11 -5.14
C TYR A 40 3.25 -1.47 -4.95
N LEU A 41 3.75 -2.24 -3.98
CA LEU A 41 3.19 -3.57 -3.75
C LEU A 41 1.76 -3.50 -3.25
N ILE A 42 1.44 -2.53 -2.42
CA ILE A 42 0.09 -2.36 -1.92
C ILE A 42 -0.85 -2.01 -3.06
N ARG A 43 -0.45 -1.09 -3.91
CA ARG A 43 -1.30 -0.70 -5.03
C ARG A 43 -1.49 -1.83 -6.03
N LYS A 44 -0.42 -2.61 -6.22
CA LYS A 44 -0.51 -3.75 -7.09
C LYS A 44 -1.48 -4.78 -6.54
N CYS A 45 -1.43 -5.00 -5.21
CA CYS A 45 -2.33 -5.94 -4.57
C CYS A 45 -3.78 -5.51 -4.75
N ILE A 46 -4.07 -4.22 -4.57
CA ILE A 46 -5.42 -3.72 -4.72
C ILE A 46 -5.87 -3.86 -6.16
N ALA A 47 -5.00 -3.50 -7.10
CA ALA A 47 -5.37 -3.57 -8.49
C ALA A 47 -5.69 -5.01 -8.91
N GLU A 48 -4.90 -5.95 -8.43
CA GLU A 48 -5.13 -7.33 -8.79
C GLU A 48 -6.42 -7.87 -8.19
N PHE A 49 -6.70 -7.45 -6.95
CA PHE A 49 -7.93 -7.88 -6.32
C PHE A 49 -9.14 -7.34 -7.08
N GLU A 50 -9.08 -6.06 -7.43
CA GLU A 50 -10.20 -5.45 -8.13
C GLU A 50 -10.38 -5.99 -9.54
N LYS A 51 -9.28 -6.43 -10.13
CA LYS A 51 -9.39 -7.02 -11.46
C LYS A 51 -10.16 -8.32 -11.41
N GLU A 52 -9.97 -9.09 -10.33
CA GLU A 52 -10.63 -10.36 -10.24
C GLU A 52 -11.97 -10.33 -9.55
N GLN A 53 -12.13 -9.48 -8.56
CA GLN A 53 -13.34 -9.47 -7.77
C GLN A 53 -14.22 -8.25 -8.02
N GLY A 54 -13.76 -7.33 -8.85
CA GLY A 54 -14.50 -6.12 -9.08
C GLY A 54 -14.07 -5.01 -8.15
N LYS A 55 -14.49 -3.81 -8.47
CA LYS A 55 -14.05 -2.65 -7.74
C LYS A 55 -14.54 -2.69 -6.31
N ILE A 56 -13.65 -2.34 -5.38
CA ILE A 56 -14.00 -2.31 -3.97
C ILE A 56 -14.86 -1.08 -3.70
N GLU A 57 -16.03 -1.27 -3.13
CA GLU A 57 -16.88 -0.16 -2.82
C GLU A 57 -17.42 -0.34 -1.43
N TRP A 58 -17.46 0.73 -0.62
CA TRP A 58 -18.01 0.59 0.67
C TRP A 58 -18.95 1.71 0.86
N GLU A 59 -19.77 1.58 1.87
CA GLU A 59 -20.70 2.46 2.04
C GLU A 59 -20.39 3.49 2.88
N GLU A 60 -19.49 3.82 3.16
CA GLU A 60 -19.21 4.77 4.05
C GLU A 60 -19.29 5.96 3.61
N ASN A 61 -19.35 6.10 2.81
CA ASN A 61 -19.34 7.18 2.49
C ASN A 61 -20.35 7.81 2.53
N LYS A 62 -20.91 7.34 2.88
CA LYS A 62 -21.84 7.83 3.06
C LYS A 62 -21.84 8.77 3.85
N ASN A 63 -21.56 8.91 4.07
CA ASN A 63 -21.44 9.72 4.75
C ASN A 63 -20.73 10.38 4.60
N GLY A 64 -20.60 10.15 4.15
CA GLY A 64 -19.88 10.79 3.93
C GLY A 64 -19.51 11.01 3.78
#